data_18aa067b2253b2a0bdbc2a141f87b887
#
_entry.id   18aa067b2253b2a0bdbc2a141f87b887
#
_cell.length_a   1.000
_cell.length_b   1.000
_cell.length_c   1.000
_cell.angle_alpha   90.00
_cell.angle_beta   90.00
_cell.angle_gamma   90.00
#
_symmetry.space_group_name_H-M   'P 1'
#
loop_
_entity.id
_entity.type
_entity.pdbx_description
1 polymer ?
#
loop_
_entity_poly.entity_id
_entity_poly.type
_entity_poly.pdbx_seq_one_letter_code
_entity_poly.pdbx_strand_id
1 'polypeptide(L)'
;MFSSPESERPLAAVGALSRSRGVEHRGQTCLAGRVQGVEQKRDGSDATAILRVAEAEIGRDLRQQVQALLQACFPGYPSRSYFKLPPHFRYLAMTSGVLVAQMGVELRVIRVGSTVVRTFGVVDLCVRTSERSHGLAGRLLAEVTELARSCGVDFVILFADDGRLYTRGGWARAANPCSWVKIHDHTTLGLATAEDTGSLMVKRIGQQAWPIGEVDLLGHLF
;
A
#
# COMPACT_ATOMS: atom_id res chain seq x y z
N MET A 1 45.00 -5.59 -10.58
CA MET A 1 45.11 -4.72 -11.75
C MET A 1 43.85 -3.90 -11.80
N PHE A 2 43.97 -2.65 -11.42
CA PHE A 2 42.88 -1.66 -11.35
C PHE A 2 42.66 -1.06 -12.72
N SER A 3 41.42 -0.89 -13.15
CA SER A 3 41.09 0.03 -14.23
C SER A 3 39.98 0.94 -13.74
N SER A 4 40.29 2.21 -13.85
CA SER A 4 39.57 3.40 -13.40
C SER A 4 38.35 3.75 -14.27
N PRO A 5 37.49 4.69 -13.82
CA PRO A 5 36.14 4.91 -14.32
C PRO A 5 36.10 5.86 -15.52
N GLU A 6 35.18 5.61 -16.43
CA GLU A 6 34.87 6.54 -17.52
C GLU A 6 33.76 7.51 -17.13
N SER A 7 34.05 8.72 -17.51
CA SER A 7 33.43 10.01 -17.17
C SER A 7 31.97 10.15 -17.65
N GLU A 8 31.19 10.73 -16.77
CA GLU A 8 29.89 11.33 -17.05
C GLU A 8 29.98 12.52 -18.00
N ARG A 9 29.06 12.56 -18.99
CA ARG A 9 28.71 13.79 -19.69
C ARG A 9 27.26 14.17 -19.41
N PRO A 10 26.97 15.47 -19.13
CA PRO A 10 25.62 15.91 -18.83
C PRO A 10 24.82 16.06 -20.13
N LEU A 11 23.59 15.51 -20.12
CA LEU A 11 22.59 15.72 -21.16
C LEU A 11 21.89 17.05 -20.96
N ALA A 12 22.04 17.91 -21.98
CA ALA A 12 21.46 19.24 -22.07
C ALA A 12 19.93 19.18 -22.19
N ALA A 13 19.27 20.15 -21.57
CA ALA A 13 17.86 20.45 -21.68
C ALA A 13 17.46 20.80 -23.12
N VAL A 14 16.40 20.16 -23.62
CA VAL A 14 15.65 20.64 -24.78
C VAL A 14 14.22 20.93 -24.34
N GLY A 15 13.93 22.22 -24.27
CA GLY A 15 12.56 22.71 -24.13
C GLY A 15 11.84 22.68 -25.46
N ALA A 16 10.59 22.28 -25.48
CA ALA A 16 9.59 22.73 -26.44
C ALA A 16 8.19 22.58 -25.85
N LEU A 17 7.59 23.69 -25.49
CA LEU A 17 6.18 23.82 -25.17
C LEU A 17 5.34 23.66 -26.43
N SER A 18 4.53 22.63 -26.50
CA SER A 18 3.41 22.56 -27.43
C SER A 18 2.12 22.63 -26.61
N ARG A 19 1.34 23.70 -26.84
CA ARG A 19 0.00 23.90 -26.31
C ARG A 19 -0.97 23.00 -27.08
N SER A 20 -1.64 22.09 -26.44
CA SER A 20 -2.85 21.46 -26.94
C SER A 20 -3.99 21.56 -25.92
N ARG A 21 -5.14 21.88 -26.47
CA ARG A 21 -6.40 22.33 -25.89
C ARG A 21 -6.95 21.42 -24.82
N GLY A 22 -7.62 22.04 -23.83
CA GLY A 22 -8.24 21.39 -22.69
C GLY A 22 -9.33 20.38 -23.09
N VAL A 23 -9.27 19.27 -22.39
CA VAL A 23 -10.40 18.38 -22.18
C VAL A 23 -10.69 18.48 -20.69
N GLU A 24 -11.85 19.09 -20.37
CA GLU A 24 -12.38 19.12 -19.02
C GLU A 24 -12.74 17.70 -18.58
N HIS A 25 -11.86 17.04 -17.87
CA HIS A 25 -12.24 15.90 -17.06
C HIS A 25 -12.79 16.40 -15.73
N ARG A 26 -14.09 16.22 -15.53
CA ARG A 26 -14.71 16.32 -14.21
C ARG A 26 -14.08 15.25 -13.32
N GLY A 27 -13.00 15.63 -12.62
CA GLY A 27 -12.38 14.83 -11.58
C GLY A 27 -13.28 14.82 -10.36
N GLN A 28 -13.97 13.72 -10.14
CA GLN A 28 -14.56 13.42 -8.84
C GLN A 28 -13.42 13.17 -7.86
N THR A 29 -13.24 14.09 -6.91
CA THR A 29 -12.17 14.10 -5.91
C THR A 29 -12.48 13.05 -4.84
N CYS A 30 -12.02 11.83 -5.01
CA CYS A 30 -12.13 10.75 -4.00
C CYS A 30 -11.28 10.97 -2.74
N LEU A 31 -10.49 12.03 -2.65
CA LEU A 31 -9.55 12.26 -1.54
C LEU A 31 -10.00 13.30 -0.50
N ALA A 32 -11.12 13.99 -0.71
CA ALA A 32 -11.66 14.94 0.25
C ALA A 32 -12.78 14.30 1.10
N GLY A 33 -12.49 13.17 1.75
CA GLY A 33 -13.34 12.63 2.80
C GLY A 33 -12.97 13.28 4.13
N ARG A 34 -13.68 14.35 4.50
CA ARG A 34 -13.74 14.90 5.86
C ARG A 34 -13.81 13.75 6.86
N VAL A 35 -13.00 13.82 7.93
CA VAL A 35 -13.18 13.01 9.13
C VAL A 35 -14.63 13.20 9.58
N GLN A 36 -15.52 12.27 9.24
CA GLN A 36 -16.82 12.21 9.87
C GLN A 36 -16.58 11.67 11.27
N GLY A 37 -16.63 12.57 12.25
CA GLY A 37 -16.68 12.23 13.65
C GLY A 37 -17.88 11.29 13.85
N VAL A 38 -17.61 10.02 14.07
CA VAL A 38 -18.61 9.09 14.59
C VAL A 38 -18.88 9.52 16.01
N GLU A 39 -20.08 10.04 16.27
CA GLU A 39 -20.60 10.26 17.62
C GLU A 39 -20.47 8.96 18.41
N GLN A 40 -19.56 8.98 19.38
CA GLN A 40 -19.31 7.86 20.27
C GLN A 40 -20.50 7.69 21.20
N LYS A 41 -21.43 6.82 20.86
CA LYS A 41 -22.36 6.23 21.82
C LYS A 41 -21.51 5.36 22.75
N ARG A 42 -21.29 5.86 23.97
CA ARG A 42 -20.61 5.12 25.05
C ARG A 42 -21.54 4.01 25.53
N ASP A 43 -21.50 2.87 24.85
CA ASP A 43 -21.96 1.61 25.38
C ASP A 43 -20.73 0.82 25.82
N GLY A 44 -20.75 0.30 27.04
CA GLY A 44 -19.62 -0.33 27.73
C GLY A 44 -19.22 -1.70 27.18
N SER A 45 -18.94 -1.79 25.88
CA SER A 45 -18.28 -2.94 25.28
C SER A 45 -16.94 -2.49 24.69
N ASP A 46 -15.88 -3.27 24.87
CA ASP A 46 -14.55 -3.12 24.28
C ASP A 46 -14.54 -3.23 22.73
N ALA A 47 -15.45 -2.53 22.08
CA ALA A 47 -15.62 -2.61 20.64
C ALA A 47 -14.42 -1.98 19.92
N THR A 48 -13.70 -2.77 19.12
CA THR A 48 -12.62 -2.28 18.28
C THR A 48 -13.16 -1.42 17.14
N ALA A 49 -12.81 -0.14 17.14
CA ALA A 49 -13.10 0.81 16.07
C ALA A 49 -12.01 0.77 15.00
N ILE A 50 -12.40 0.85 13.72
CA ILE A 50 -11.46 1.00 12.60
C ILE A 50 -11.55 2.43 12.07
N LEU A 51 -10.41 3.11 12.04
CA LEU A 51 -10.26 4.47 11.55
C LEU A 51 -9.45 4.46 10.26
N ARG A 52 -9.84 5.26 9.26
CA ARG A 52 -9.03 5.56 8.08
C ARG A 52 -8.44 6.95 8.25
N VAL A 53 -7.11 7.07 8.23
CA VAL A 53 -6.38 8.31 8.48
C VAL A 53 -5.36 8.52 7.36
N ALA A 54 -5.33 9.71 6.74
CA ALA A 54 -4.28 10.06 5.81
C ALA A 54 -2.93 10.12 6.54
N GLU A 55 -1.85 9.65 5.92
CA GLU A 55 -0.53 9.62 6.57
C GLU A 55 -0.07 11.02 7.02
N ALA A 56 -0.40 12.04 6.25
CA ALA A 56 -0.09 13.44 6.58
C ALA A 56 -0.83 13.96 7.82
N GLU A 57 -1.94 13.33 8.20
CA GLU A 57 -2.79 13.74 9.34
C GLU A 57 -2.45 12.96 10.63
N ILE A 58 -1.54 11.98 10.57
CA ILE A 58 -1.14 11.21 11.74
C ILE A 58 -0.29 12.07 12.69
N GLY A 59 -0.85 12.38 13.84
CA GLY A 59 -0.17 13.09 14.91
C GLY A 59 0.97 12.29 15.54
N ARG A 60 1.80 12.97 16.33
CA ARG A 60 3.02 12.39 16.93
C ARG A 60 2.72 11.11 17.73
N ASP A 61 1.75 11.16 18.65
CA ASP A 61 1.46 10.06 19.56
C ASP A 61 0.96 8.82 18.83
N LEU A 62 0.07 8.98 17.84
CA LEU A 62 -0.43 7.89 17.03
C LEU A 62 0.68 7.32 16.14
N ARG A 63 1.57 8.16 15.62
CA ARG A 63 2.75 7.73 14.86
C ARG A 63 3.69 6.88 15.70
N GLN A 64 3.89 7.23 16.97
CA GLN A 64 4.67 6.42 17.92
C GLN A 64 3.99 5.06 18.19
N GLN A 65 2.66 5.02 18.34
CA GLN A 65 1.93 3.76 18.50
C GLN A 65 2.06 2.86 17.25
N VAL A 66 1.97 3.44 16.05
CA VAL A 66 2.18 2.71 14.78
C VAL A 66 3.59 2.13 14.73
N GLN A 67 4.62 2.93 15.01
CA GLN A 67 6.00 2.47 15.04
C GLN A 67 6.20 1.32 16.04
N ALA A 68 5.72 1.49 17.27
CA ALA A 68 5.84 0.47 18.31
C ALA A 68 5.14 -0.84 17.92
N LEU A 69 3.95 -0.75 17.30
CA LEU A 69 3.23 -1.94 16.82
C LEU A 69 3.99 -2.65 15.69
N LEU A 70 4.52 -1.90 14.73
CA LEU A 70 5.31 -2.45 13.62
C LEU A 70 6.56 -3.16 14.13
N GLN A 71 7.31 -2.55 15.04
CA GLN A 71 8.50 -3.15 15.66
C GLN A 71 8.17 -4.41 16.47
N ALA A 72 7.01 -4.44 17.14
CA ALA A 72 6.55 -5.62 17.88
C ALA A 72 6.09 -6.77 16.96
N CYS A 73 5.60 -6.46 15.76
CA CYS A 73 5.09 -7.46 14.82
C CYS A 73 6.14 -7.95 13.81
N PHE A 74 7.12 -7.12 13.46
CA PHE A 74 8.14 -7.44 12.45
C PHE A 74 9.54 -7.31 13.03
N PRO A 75 10.24 -8.42 13.28
CA PRO A 75 11.62 -8.40 13.77
C PRO A 75 12.53 -7.59 12.83
N GLY A 76 13.33 -6.69 13.37
CA GLY A 76 14.24 -5.83 12.59
C GLY A 76 13.57 -4.66 11.88
N TYR A 77 12.29 -4.37 12.15
CA TYR A 77 11.63 -3.19 11.59
C TYR A 77 12.32 -1.90 12.05
N PRO A 78 12.56 -0.92 11.15
CA PRO A 78 13.27 0.30 11.50
C PRO A 78 12.53 1.15 12.55
N SER A 79 13.26 2.04 13.24
CA SER A 79 12.70 2.95 14.24
C SER A 79 11.91 4.11 13.61
N ARG A 80 10.94 3.76 12.77
CA ARG A 80 10.03 4.69 12.08
C ARG A 80 8.69 4.00 11.79
N SER A 81 7.67 4.76 11.40
CA SER A 81 6.32 4.24 11.15
C SER A 81 6.11 3.62 9.75
N TYR A 82 7.17 3.44 8.96
CA TYR A 82 7.14 2.86 7.62
C TYR A 82 8.45 2.14 7.30
N PHE A 83 8.45 1.20 6.38
CA PHE A 83 9.67 0.46 6.01
C PHE A 83 10.47 1.20 4.93
N LYS A 84 9.91 1.41 3.74
CA LYS A 84 10.58 2.08 2.61
C LYS A 84 10.15 3.53 2.49
N LEU A 85 8.86 3.75 2.25
CA LEU A 85 8.23 5.07 2.12
C LEU A 85 6.93 5.09 2.93
N PRO A 86 6.47 6.27 3.40
CA PRO A 86 5.18 6.40 4.06
C PRO A 86 4.04 6.03 3.09
N PRO A 87 3.02 5.29 3.51
CA PRO A 87 1.84 5.03 2.69
C PRO A 87 1.01 6.31 2.51
N HIS A 88 0.03 6.29 1.60
CA HIS A 88 -0.86 7.44 1.42
C HIS A 88 -1.82 7.60 2.60
N PHE A 89 -2.34 6.51 3.11
CA PHE A 89 -3.23 6.47 4.28
C PHE A 89 -3.11 5.13 5.00
N ARG A 90 -3.69 5.08 6.20
CA ARG A 90 -3.74 3.86 7.01
C ARG A 90 -5.14 3.53 7.46
N TYR A 91 -5.39 2.25 7.63
CA TYR A 91 -6.45 1.75 8.48
C TYR A 91 -5.87 1.36 9.84
N LEU A 92 -6.45 1.90 10.90
CA LEU A 92 -6.00 1.74 12.28
C LEU A 92 -7.12 1.15 13.11
N ALA A 93 -6.92 -0.01 13.71
CA ALA A 93 -7.87 -0.63 14.63
C ALA A 93 -7.52 -0.24 16.07
N MET A 94 -8.44 0.46 16.74
CA MET A 94 -8.29 0.97 18.09
C MET A 94 -9.23 0.25 19.04
N THR A 95 -8.71 -0.23 20.18
CA THR A 95 -9.50 -0.79 21.28
C THR A 95 -9.16 0.00 22.54
N SER A 96 -10.16 0.61 23.18
CA SER A 96 -9.97 1.42 24.41
C SER A 96 -8.84 2.46 24.28
N GLY A 97 -8.72 3.11 23.11
CA GLY A 97 -7.70 4.13 22.83
C GLY A 97 -6.30 3.59 22.49
N VAL A 98 -6.11 2.28 22.45
CA VAL A 98 -4.84 1.62 22.13
C VAL A 98 -4.89 1.07 20.70
N LEU A 99 -3.83 1.29 19.92
CA LEU A 99 -3.67 0.73 18.58
C LEU A 99 -3.36 -0.78 18.69
N VAL A 100 -4.26 -1.61 18.14
CA VAL A 100 -4.15 -3.07 18.19
C VAL A 100 -3.87 -3.72 16.83
N ALA A 101 -4.24 -3.05 15.73
CA ALA A 101 -3.88 -3.49 14.38
C ALA A 101 -3.75 -2.29 13.44
N GLN A 102 -2.96 -2.42 12.40
CA GLN A 102 -2.80 -1.41 11.37
C GLN A 102 -2.55 -2.04 9.99
N MET A 103 -2.78 -1.25 8.96
CA MET A 103 -2.52 -1.55 7.56
C MET A 103 -2.28 -0.24 6.81
N GLY A 104 -1.13 -0.11 6.14
CA GLY A 104 -0.87 1.00 5.23
C GLY A 104 -1.45 0.70 3.84
N VAL A 105 -1.83 1.74 3.10
CA VAL A 105 -2.36 1.63 1.74
C VAL A 105 -1.74 2.67 0.84
N GLU A 106 -1.30 2.24 -0.33
CA GLU A 106 -0.75 3.07 -1.38
C GLU A 106 -1.65 3.01 -2.63
N LEU A 107 -2.11 4.15 -3.11
CA LEU A 107 -2.76 4.26 -4.41
C LEU A 107 -1.68 4.35 -5.49
N ARG A 108 -1.68 3.41 -6.41
CA ARG A 108 -0.72 3.39 -7.52
C ARG A 108 -1.37 3.04 -8.85
N VAL A 109 -0.69 3.44 -9.90
CA VAL A 109 -0.83 2.89 -11.23
C VAL A 109 0.34 1.93 -11.43
N ILE A 110 0.06 0.74 -11.92
CA ILE A 110 1.08 -0.26 -12.31
C ILE A 110 0.80 -0.73 -13.74
N ARG A 111 1.78 -1.34 -14.38
CA ARG A 111 1.63 -1.95 -15.70
C ARG A 111 1.74 -3.48 -15.57
N VAL A 112 0.81 -4.20 -16.18
CA VAL A 112 0.83 -5.66 -16.27
C VAL A 112 0.77 -6.05 -17.75
N GLY A 113 1.85 -6.57 -18.28
CA GLY A 113 2.03 -6.74 -19.72
C GLY A 113 1.87 -5.41 -20.46
N SER A 114 0.89 -5.30 -21.35
CA SER A 114 0.53 -4.06 -22.07
C SER A 114 -0.56 -3.24 -21.38
N THR A 115 -1.11 -3.71 -20.26
CA THR A 115 -2.27 -3.09 -19.61
C THR A 115 -1.84 -2.24 -18.41
N VAL A 116 -2.35 -1.03 -18.34
CA VAL A 116 -2.19 -0.12 -17.19
C VAL A 116 -3.41 -0.28 -16.29
N VAL A 117 -3.19 -0.52 -15.01
CA VAL A 117 -4.25 -0.73 -14.02
C VAL A 117 -4.04 0.16 -12.79
N ARG A 118 -5.15 0.58 -12.16
CA ARG A 118 -5.13 1.31 -10.89
C ARG A 118 -5.23 0.31 -9.75
N THR A 119 -4.35 0.45 -8.77
CA THR A 119 -4.30 -0.50 -7.64
C THR A 119 -4.23 0.22 -6.30
N PHE A 120 -4.81 -0.41 -5.28
CA PHE A 120 -4.35 -0.19 -3.91
C PHE A 120 -3.32 -1.27 -3.55
N GLY A 121 -2.12 -0.83 -3.16
CA GLY A 121 -1.09 -1.69 -2.59
C GLY A 121 -1.19 -1.68 -1.07
N VAL A 122 -1.31 -2.85 -0.46
CA VAL A 122 -1.35 -3.01 0.99
C VAL A 122 0.06 -3.23 1.52
N VAL A 123 0.46 -2.43 2.52
CA VAL A 123 1.76 -2.51 3.18
C VAL A 123 1.59 -2.70 4.68
N ASP A 124 2.52 -3.41 5.28
CA ASP A 124 2.70 -3.49 6.73
C ASP A 124 1.43 -3.91 7.51
N LEU A 125 0.58 -4.77 6.93
CA LEU A 125 -0.59 -5.30 7.65
C LEU A 125 -0.13 -6.11 8.87
N CYS A 126 -0.48 -5.65 10.07
CA CYS A 126 -0.15 -6.35 11.29
C CYS A 126 -1.22 -6.21 12.38
N VAL A 127 -1.25 -7.20 13.26
CA VAL A 127 -2.14 -7.30 14.41
C VAL A 127 -1.30 -7.64 15.64
N ARG A 128 -1.50 -6.90 16.73
CA ARG A 128 -0.90 -7.16 18.04
C ARG A 128 -1.09 -8.63 18.42
N THR A 129 -0.06 -9.28 18.95
CA THR A 129 -0.08 -10.72 19.19
C THR A 129 -1.25 -11.16 20.06
N SER A 130 -1.61 -10.39 21.11
CA SER A 130 -2.77 -10.68 21.98
C SER A 130 -4.12 -10.59 21.27
N GLU A 131 -4.19 -9.86 20.16
CA GLU A 131 -5.42 -9.60 19.39
C GLU A 131 -5.53 -10.43 18.11
N ARG A 132 -4.59 -11.34 17.89
CA ARG A 132 -4.65 -12.26 16.74
C ARG A 132 -5.79 -13.25 16.88
N SER A 133 -6.19 -13.84 15.77
CA SER A 133 -7.30 -14.82 15.68
C SER A 133 -8.70 -14.24 15.95
N HIS A 134 -8.85 -12.94 16.20
CA HIS A 134 -10.13 -12.24 16.33
C HIS A 134 -10.65 -11.61 15.03
N GLY A 135 -10.06 -11.96 13.89
CA GLY A 135 -10.53 -11.52 12.57
C GLY A 135 -10.17 -10.09 12.19
N LEU A 136 -9.35 -9.35 12.99
CA LEU A 136 -9.01 -7.94 12.74
C LEU A 136 -8.35 -7.71 11.39
N ALA A 137 -7.40 -8.56 10.98
CA ALA A 137 -6.77 -8.45 9.66
C ALA A 137 -7.80 -8.56 8.52
N GLY A 138 -8.73 -9.50 8.63
CA GLY A 138 -9.83 -9.66 7.65
C GLY A 138 -10.74 -8.44 7.59
N ARG A 139 -11.04 -7.81 8.74
CA ARG A 139 -11.83 -6.57 8.81
C ARG A 139 -11.10 -5.41 8.13
N LEU A 140 -9.81 -5.22 8.38
CA LEU A 140 -9.01 -4.19 7.70
C LEU A 140 -8.97 -4.40 6.18
N LEU A 141 -8.80 -5.65 5.73
CA LEU A 141 -8.84 -6.00 4.29
C LEU A 141 -10.24 -5.81 3.68
N ALA A 142 -11.31 -5.96 4.44
CA ALA A 142 -12.67 -5.65 3.98
C ALA A 142 -12.85 -4.14 3.77
N GLU A 143 -12.36 -3.30 4.69
CA GLU A 143 -12.41 -1.85 4.58
C GLU A 143 -11.71 -1.31 3.32
N VAL A 144 -10.49 -1.77 3.05
CA VAL A 144 -9.78 -1.35 1.83
C VAL A 144 -10.46 -1.86 0.56
N THR A 145 -11.06 -3.05 0.61
CA THR A 145 -11.80 -3.63 -0.51
C THR A 145 -13.03 -2.77 -0.85
N GLU A 146 -13.75 -2.32 0.17
CA GLU A 146 -14.94 -1.47 -0.02
C GLU A 146 -14.55 -0.08 -0.54
N LEU A 147 -13.50 0.51 0.02
CA LEU A 147 -12.97 1.76 -0.50
C LEU A 147 -12.52 1.63 -1.97
N ALA A 148 -11.85 0.53 -2.32
CA ALA A 148 -11.38 0.29 -3.69
C ALA A 148 -12.56 0.26 -4.69
N ARG A 149 -13.69 -0.34 -4.32
CA ARG A 149 -14.92 -0.34 -5.13
C ARG A 149 -15.46 1.08 -5.34
N SER A 150 -15.54 1.86 -4.28
CA SER A 150 -16.06 3.23 -4.34
C SER A 150 -15.18 4.19 -5.14
N CYS A 151 -13.87 3.92 -5.22
CA CYS A 151 -12.89 4.75 -5.93
C CYS A 151 -12.59 4.31 -7.37
N GLY A 152 -13.24 3.26 -7.88
CA GLY A 152 -12.97 2.74 -9.22
C GLY A 152 -11.53 2.22 -9.37
N VAL A 153 -11.00 1.60 -8.33
CA VAL A 153 -9.71 0.90 -8.35
C VAL A 153 -9.94 -0.49 -8.97
N ASP A 154 -9.05 -0.93 -9.84
CA ASP A 154 -9.20 -2.19 -10.56
C ASP A 154 -8.87 -3.40 -9.68
N PHE A 155 -7.80 -3.28 -8.87
CA PHE A 155 -7.29 -4.36 -8.03
C PHE A 155 -6.78 -3.83 -6.69
N VAL A 156 -6.86 -4.68 -5.66
CA VAL A 156 -6.06 -4.54 -4.44
C VAL A 156 -4.97 -5.60 -4.48
N ILE A 157 -3.72 -5.21 -4.24
CA ILE A 157 -2.56 -6.10 -4.30
C ILE A 157 -1.72 -6.00 -3.04
N LEU A 158 -0.99 -7.06 -2.73
CA LEU A 158 0.00 -7.11 -1.65
C LEU A 158 1.02 -8.21 -1.92
N PHE A 159 2.12 -8.20 -1.16
CA PHE A 159 3.09 -9.29 -1.13
C PHE A 159 3.03 -9.95 0.24
N ALA A 160 2.83 -11.28 0.27
CA ALA A 160 2.71 -12.07 1.49
C ALA A 160 3.39 -13.43 1.36
N ASP A 161 4.23 -13.78 2.33
CA ASP A 161 4.88 -15.10 2.38
C ASP A 161 3.86 -16.22 2.64
N ASP A 162 2.83 -15.94 3.46
CA ASP A 162 1.72 -16.85 3.74
C ASP A 162 0.40 -16.34 3.14
N GLY A 163 -0.04 -16.96 2.06
CA GLY A 163 -1.28 -16.61 1.35
C GLY A 163 -2.58 -17.08 2.01
N ARG A 164 -2.53 -17.93 3.06
CA ARG A 164 -3.73 -18.61 3.61
C ARG A 164 -4.82 -17.65 4.13
N LEU A 165 -4.40 -16.55 4.76
CA LEU A 165 -5.33 -15.51 5.22
C LEU A 165 -6.08 -14.88 4.03
N TYR A 166 -5.37 -14.59 2.98
CA TYR A 166 -5.84 -13.84 1.82
C TYR A 166 -6.74 -14.70 0.93
N THR A 167 -6.37 -15.95 0.69
CA THR A 167 -7.15 -16.89 -0.13
C THR A 167 -8.58 -17.05 0.39
N ARG A 168 -8.77 -17.15 1.71
CA ARG A 168 -10.10 -17.18 2.34
C ARG A 168 -10.91 -15.90 2.08
N GLY A 169 -10.26 -14.78 1.89
CA GLY A 169 -10.84 -13.47 1.57
C GLY A 169 -11.10 -13.25 0.07
N GLY A 170 -10.95 -14.27 -0.78
CA GLY A 170 -11.17 -14.16 -2.23
C GLY A 170 -10.00 -13.50 -2.98
N TRP A 171 -8.79 -13.57 -2.43
CA TRP A 171 -7.55 -13.19 -3.10
C TRP A 171 -6.98 -14.38 -3.87
N ALA A 172 -6.37 -14.12 -4.99
CA ALA A 172 -5.64 -15.12 -5.78
C ALA A 172 -4.14 -14.80 -5.77
N ARG A 173 -3.31 -15.84 -5.74
CA ARG A 173 -1.88 -15.70 -6.00
C ARG A 173 -1.67 -15.44 -7.49
N ALA A 174 -0.79 -14.51 -7.82
CA ALA A 174 -0.35 -14.24 -9.17
C ALA A 174 1.14 -14.60 -9.32
N ALA A 175 1.45 -15.38 -10.36
CA ALA A 175 2.81 -15.85 -10.66
C ALA A 175 3.38 -15.09 -11.86
N ASN A 176 3.25 -13.77 -11.85
CA ASN A 176 3.79 -12.92 -12.89
C ASN A 176 5.28 -12.59 -12.59
N PRO A 177 6.15 -12.50 -13.59
CA PRO A 177 7.41 -11.80 -13.45
C PRO A 177 7.15 -10.38 -12.94
N CYS A 178 8.00 -9.88 -12.05
CA CYS A 178 7.83 -8.56 -11.45
C CYS A 178 9.10 -7.72 -11.61
N SER A 179 8.94 -6.42 -11.84
CA SER A 179 10.00 -5.43 -11.79
C SER A 179 9.62 -4.26 -10.88
N TRP A 180 10.60 -3.74 -10.15
CA TRP A 180 10.39 -2.65 -9.18
C TRP A 180 11.65 -1.85 -8.90
N VAL A 181 11.50 -0.65 -8.36
CA VAL A 181 12.60 0.16 -7.83
C VAL A 181 13.03 -0.41 -6.47
N LYS A 182 14.28 -0.84 -6.37
CA LYS A 182 14.87 -1.31 -5.12
C LYS A 182 15.25 -0.13 -4.25
N ILE A 183 14.61 -0.02 -3.08
CA ILE A 183 14.91 1.01 -2.07
C ILE A 183 15.36 0.32 -0.79
N HIS A 184 16.46 0.80 -0.21
CA HIS A 184 16.94 0.40 1.10
C HIS A 184 17.41 1.63 1.87
N ASP A 185 16.87 1.81 3.05
CA ASP A 185 17.17 2.91 3.98
C ASP A 185 17.26 4.30 3.30
N HIS A 186 16.16 4.66 2.61
CA HIS A 186 15.99 5.91 1.83
C HIS A 186 16.95 6.08 0.65
N THR A 187 17.67 5.02 0.26
CA THR A 187 18.57 5.04 -0.90
C THR A 187 17.99 4.19 -2.03
N THR A 188 17.90 4.74 -3.23
CA THR A 188 17.56 4.00 -4.45
C THR A 188 18.78 3.20 -4.91
N LEU A 189 18.62 1.89 -5.01
CA LEU A 189 19.68 0.95 -5.41
C LEU A 189 19.58 0.52 -6.89
N GLY A 190 18.59 1.01 -7.64
CA GLY A 190 18.34 0.66 -9.04
C GLY A 190 17.06 -0.16 -9.22
N LEU A 191 16.94 -0.84 -10.35
CA LEU A 191 15.82 -1.75 -10.65
C LEU A 191 16.13 -3.16 -10.17
N ALA A 192 15.10 -3.85 -9.71
CA ALA A 192 15.15 -5.26 -9.38
C ALA A 192 14.03 -6.00 -10.15
N THR A 193 14.28 -7.27 -10.46
CA THR A 193 13.35 -8.15 -11.16
C THR A 193 13.29 -9.52 -10.48
N ALA A 194 12.16 -10.21 -10.60
CA ALA A 194 12.01 -11.62 -10.22
C ALA A 194 11.05 -12.29 -11.19
N GLU A 195 11.35 -13.52 -11.60
CA GLU A 195 10.50 -14.33 -12.48
C GLU A 195 9.17 -14.70 -11.81
N ASP A 196 9.21 -15.03 -10.54
CA ASP A 196 8.04 -15.18 -9.64
C ASP A 196 8.46 -14.76 -8.24
N THR A 197 7.78 -13.76 -7.69
CA THR A 197 8.02 -13.34 -6.30
C THR A 197 7.56 -14.37 -5.29
N GLY A 198 6.72 -15.33 -5.70
CA GLY A 198 6.12 -16.33 -4.81
C GLY A 198 5.11 -15.77 -3.81
N SER A 199 4.94 -14.47 -3.77
CA SER A 199 4.23 -13.76 -2.69
C SER A 199 3.17 -12.76 -3.18
N LEU A 200 3.07 -12.48 -4.49
CA LEU A 200 2.07 -11.53 -5.02
C LEU A 200 0.66 -12.09 -4.88
N MET A 201 -0.15 -11.40 -4.10
CA MET A 201 -1.57 -11.67 -3.92
C MET A 201 -2.39 -10.54 -4.54
N VAL A 202 -3.41 -10.92 -5.31
CA VAL A 202 -4.27 -10.00 -6.06
C VAL A 202 -5.72 -10.24 -5.72
N LYS A 203 -6.46 -9.17 -5.42
CA LYS A 203 -7.90 -9.17 -5.29
C LYS A 203 -8.52 -8.32 -6.38
N ARG A 204 -9.33 -8.94 -7.23
CA ARG A 204 -10.08 -8.23 -8.27
C ARG A 204 -11.22 -7.42 -7.64
N ILE A 205 -11.31 -6.15 -8.02
CA ILE A 205 -12.35 -5.22 -7.59
C ILE A 205 -13.25 -4.85 -8.77
N GLY A 206 -12.66 -4.45 -9.89
CA GLY A 206 -13.35 -4.11 -11.14
C GLY A 206 -13.79 -5.35 -11.94
N GLN A 207 -14.29 -5.10 -13.15
CA GLN A 207 -14.73 -6.17 -14.06
C GLN A 207 -13.57 -6.85 -14.78
N GLN A 208 -12.45 -6.15 -14.95
CA GLN A 208 -11.29 -6.63 -15.67
C GLN A 208 -10.66 -7.84 -14.96
N ALA A 209 -10.34 -8.89 -15.71
CA ALA A 209 -9.50 -9.98 -15.20
C ALA A 209 -8.06 -9.49 -14.98
N TRP A 210 -7.32 -10.13 -14.06
CA TRP A 210 -5.90 -9.84 -13.87
C TRP A 210 -5.14 -10.10 -15.17
N PRO A 211 -4.39 -9.10 -15.70
CA PRO A 211 -3.74 -9.25 -17.01
C PRO A 211 -2.57 -10.23 -16.98
N ILE A 212 -2.22 -10.76 -18.15
CA ILE A 212 -1.07 -11.62 -18.35
C ILE A 212 0.16 -10.77 -18.69
N GLY A 213 1.34 -11.24 -18.29
CA GLY A 213 2.64 -10.61 -18.58
C GLY A 213 3.34 -10.11 -17.32
N GLU A 214 4.46 -9.42 -17.50
CA GLU A 214 5.26 -8.87 -16.41
C GLU A 214 4.49 -7.77 -15.67
N VAL A 215 4.61 -7.75 -14.35
CA VAL A 215 4.13 -6.67 -13.47
C VAL A 215 5.26 -5.67 -13.26
N ASP A 216 5.14 -4.50 -13.86
CA ASP A 216 5.99 -3.36 -13.55
C ASP A 216 5.30 -2.49 -12.50
N LEU A 217 5.86 -2.44 -11.30
CA LEU A 217 5.26 -1.69 -10.18
C LEU A 217 5.36 -0.17 -10.35
N LEU A 218 6.08 0.33 -11.36
CA LEU A 218 6.34 1.76 -11.59
C LEU A 218 6.79 2.49 -10.31
N GLY A 219 7.44 1.75 -9.41
CA GLY A 219 7.86 2.21 -8.10
C GLY A 219 8.48 1.09 -7.27
N HIS A 220 8.57 1.29 -5.97
CA HIS A 220 9.12 0.28 -5.05
C HIS A 220 8.13 -0.87 -4.80
N LEU A 221 8.64 -1.99 -4.30
CA LEU A 221 7.83 -3.11 -3.82
C LEU A 221 7.01 -2.66 -2.59
N PHE A 222 5.73 -3.03 -2.55
CA PHE A 222 4.82 -2.73 -1.43
C PHE A 222 5.29 -3.35 -0.14
#